data_42a16f8a88f49e362d17f84cebe4e32a
#
_entry.id   42a16f8a88f49e362d17f84cebe4e32a
#
_cell.length_a   1.000
_cell.length_b   1.000
_cell.length_c   1.000
_cell.angle_alpha   90.00
_cell.angle_beta   90.00
_cell.angle_gamma   90.00
#
_symmetry.space_group_name_H-M   'P 1'
#
loop_
_entity.id
_entity.type
_entity.pdbx_description
1 polymer ?
#
loop_
_entity_poly.entity_id
_entity_poly.type
_entity_poly.pdbx_seq_one_letter_code
_entity_poly.pdbx_strand_id
1 'polypeptide(L)'
;EYVDLRDYIVLPGLMDMHVHFGQQNVSKAERPEKVEKEYSAIAAVKHARMTLDGGFTTVRQVGDSGFIAISLRDAIKNGDAVGPRIFAAGKSLATTGGHADPTNGRAFGDYVYPDPESGVVNGPYEVFAGVRQRYKDGADGIKITVTGGVMSLAKSGDNPQFTQEEANAVV
;
A
#
# COMPACT_ATOMS: atom_id res chain seq x y z
N GLU A 1 33.60 13.43 -12.12
CA GLU A 1 32.94 12.94 -13.35
C GLU A 1 32.17 14.11 -13.95
N TYR A 2 32.37 14.38 -15.25
CA TYR A 2 31.66 15.44 -15.99
C TYR A 2 30.61 14.78 -16.88
N VAL A 3 29.33 15.20 -16.73
CA VAL A 3 28.23 14.73 -17.57
C VAL A 3 27.76 15.91 -18.43
N ASP A 4 27.85 15.78 -19.75
CA ASP A 4 27.39 16.79 -20.69
C ASP A 4 25.88 16.64 -20.92
N LEU A 5 25.12 17.65 -20.52
CA LEU A 5 23.66 17.68 -20.62
C LEU A 5 23.16 18.84 -21.49
N ARG A 6 24.02 19.43 -22.37
CA ARG A 6 23.67 20.62 -23.18
C ARG A 6 22.47 20.40 -24.09
N ASP A 7 22.24 19.17 -24.54
CA ASP A 7 21.12 18.81 -25.42
C ASP A 7 19.88 18.30 -24.66
N TYR A 8 19.89 18.41 -23.34
CA TYR A 8 18.83 17.89 -22.48
C TYR A 8 18.21 18.98 -21.60
N ILE A 9 16.94 18.82 -21.28
CA ILE A 9 16.28 19.59 -20.23
C ILE A 9 16.36 18.80 -18.93
N VAL A 10 17.00 19.36 -17.91
CA VAL A 10 17.13 18.72 -16.60
C VAL A 10 15.99 19.19 -15.70
N LEU A 11 15.24 18.25 -15.16
CA LEU A 11 14.14 18.49 -14.23
C LEU A 11 14.41 17.78 -12.89
N PRO A 12 13.84 18.26 -11.77
CA PRO A 12 13.75 17.45 -10.56
C PRO A 12 13.04 16.13 -10.86
N GLY A 13 13.42 15.06 -10.14
CA GLY A 13 12.75 13.78 -10.26
C GLY A 13 11.25 13.89 -9.93
N LEU A 14 10.43 13.19 -10.69
CA LEU A 14 8.98 13.16 -10.47
C LEU A 14 8.63 12.46 -9.15
N MET A 15 7.47 12.80 -8.61
CA MET A 15 6.91 12.17 -7.41
C MET A 15 5.53 11.60 -7.71
N ASP A 16 5.30 10.33 -7.32
CA ASP A 16 3.97 9.73 -7.34
C ASP A 16 3.52 9.42 -5.90
N MET A 17 2.45 10.07 -5.48
CA MET A 17 1.97 10.00 -4.10
C MET A 17 0.94 8.88 -3.87
N HIS A 18 0.71 8.00 -4.86
CA HIS A 18 -0.23 6.89 -4.71
C HIS A 18 0.16 5.68 -5.58
N VAL A 19 1.04 4.82 -5.08
CA VAL A 19 1.47 3.61 -5.80
C VAL A 19 1.20 2.34 -5.01
N HIS A 20 1.21 1.19 -5.71
CA HIS A 20 1.06 -0.16 -5.14
C HIS A 20 2.00 -1.15 -5.83
N PHE A 21 3.23 -1.30 -5.36
CA PHE A 21 4.25 -2.14 -6.00
C PHE A 21 3.93 -3.64 -5.99
N GLY A 22 3.26 -4.13 -4.94
CA GLY A 22 2.87 -5.54 -4.81
C GLY A 22 1.60 -5.91 -5.59
N GLN A 23 0.90 -4.92 -6.14
CA GLN A 23 -0.36 -5.12 -6.85
C GLN A 23 -0.24 -4.51 -8.24
N GLN A 24 0.12 -5.33 -9.23
CA GLN A 24 0.07 -4.85 -10.60
C GLN A 24 -1.33 -5.01 -11.19
N ASN A 25 -1.70 -4.10 -12.07
CA ASN A 25 -2.87 -4.22 -12.94
C ASN A 25 -2.68 -5.33 -13.97
N VAL A 26 -2.63 -6.57 -13.51
CA VAL A 26 -2.91 -7.72 -14.36
C VAL A 26 -4.41 -7.92 -14.39
N SER A 27 -4.97 -8.19 -15.56
CA SER A 27 -6.40 -8.50 -15.68
C SER A 27 -6.76 -9.64 -14.73
N LYS A 28 -8.01 -9.68 -14.24
CA LYS A 28 -8.47 -10.79 -13.39
C LYS A 28 -8.19 -12.18 -14.02
N ALA A 29 -8.17 -12.26 -15.35
CA ALA A 29 -7.87 -13.48 -16.09
C ALA A 29 -6.38 -13.90 -16.01
N GLU A 30 -5.49 -12.97 -15.71
CA GLU A 30 -4.04 -13.21 -15.65
C GLU A 30 -3.54 -13.26 -14.20
N ARG A 31 -4.41 -12.99 -13.20
CA ARG A 31 -4.06 -13.20 -11.79
C ARG A 31 -4.17 -14.69 -11.50
N PRO A 32 -3.07 -15.35 -11.11
CA PRO A 32 -3.19 -16.66 -10.46
C PRO A 32 -4.13 -16.48 -9.25
N GLU A 33 -5.02 -17.42 -9.03
CA GLU A 33 -5.96 -17.39 -7.89
C GLU A 33 -5.25 -17.24 -6.54
N LYS A 34 -3.97 -17.56 -6.50
CA LYS A 34 -3.12 -17.51 -5.32
C LYS A 34 -1.74 -16.97 -5.68
N VAL A 35 -1.51 -15.70 -5.37
CA VAL A 35 -0.17 -15.09 -5.47
C VAL A 35 0.43 -15.05 -4.08
N GLU A 36 1.51 -15.78 -3.87
CA GLU A 36 2.23 -15.76 -2.59
C GLU A 36 2.90 -14.38 -2.38
N LYS A 37 2.97 -13.98 -1.11
CA LYS A 37 3.54 -12.67 -0.72
C LYS A 37 4.99 -12.53 -1.13
N GLU A 38 5.72 -13.63 -1.10
CA GLU A 38 7.13 -13.73 -1.50
C GLU A 38 7.31 -13.40 -2.98
N TYR A 39 6.45 -13.96 -3.84
CA TYR A 39 6.46 -13.62 -5.26
C TYR A 39 6.13 -12.14 -5.49
N SER A 40 5.14 -11.62 -4.77
CA SER A 40 4.76 -10.21 -4.85
C SER A 40 5.90 -9.29 -4.42
N ALA A 41 6.67 -9.67 -3.39
CA ALA A 41 7.84 -8.93 -2.94
C ALA A 41 8.97 -8.93 -3.99
N ILE A 42 9.25 -10.07 -4.61
CA ILE A 42 10.25 -10.19 -5.69
C ILE A 42 9.82 -9.36 -6.91
N ALA A 43 8.55 -9.45 -7.30
CA ALA A 43 8.01 -8.66 -8.41
C ALA A 43 8.06 -7.15 -8.14
N ALA A 44 7.86 -6.73 -6.88
CA ALA A 44 7.93 -5.33 -6.48
C ALA A 44 9.29 -4.70 -6.73
N VAL A 45 10.40 -5.46 -6.66
CA VAL A 45 11.75 -4.99 -7.00
C VAL A 45 11.82 -4.55 -8.47
N LYS A 46 11.26 -5.36 -9.38
CA LYS A 46 11.18 -5.02 -10.80
C LYS A 46 10.35 -3.75 -11.01
N HIS A 47 9.22 -3.63 -10.34
CA HIS A 47 8.32 -2.47 -10.49
C HIS A 47 8.96 -1.19 -9.95
N ALA A 48 9.68 -1.27 -8.84
CA ALA A 48 10.43 -0.13 -8.31
C ALA A 48 11.49 0.36 -9.29
N ARG A 49 12.22 -0.56 -9.92
CA ARG A 49 13.19 -0.22 -10.97
C ARG A 49 12.52 0.47 -12.15
N MET A 50 11.42 -0.08 -12.67
CA MET A 50 10.67 0.51 -13.77
C MET A 50 10.14 1.90 -13.44
N THR A 51 9.69 2.12 -12.20
CA THR A 51 9.23 3.41 -11.70
C THR A 51 10.36 4.45 -11.70
N LEU A 52 11.54 4.06 -11.23
CA LEU A 52 12.73 4.92 -11.24
C LEU A 52 13.16 5.24 -12.68
N ASP A 53 13.19 4.24 -13.56
CA ASP A 53 13.56 4.40 -14.98
C ASP A 53 12.54 5.29 -15.72
N GLY A 54 11.29 5.36 -15.27
CA GLY A 54 10.25 6.30 -15.72
C GLY A 54 10.41 7.72 -15.20
N GLY A 55 11.46 8.01 -14.40
CA GLY A 55 11.76 9.34 -13.87
C GLY A 55 11.13 9.66 -12.51
N PHE A 56 10.41 8.72 -11.91
CA PHE A 56 9.85 8.89 -10.56
C PHE A 56 10.89 8.54 -9.50
N THR A 57 11.45 9.54 -8.85
CA THR A 57 12.51 9.38 -7.85
C THR A 57 12.02 9.28 -6.42
N THR A 58 10.75 9.61 -6.18
CA THR A 58 10.10 9.50 -4.87
C THR A 58 8.66 9.05 -5.04
N VAL A 59 8.23 8.10 -4.21
CA VAL A 59 6.85 7.59 -4.26
C VAL A 59 6.28 7.39 -2.86
N ARG A 60 4.96 7.45 -2.74
CA ARG A 60 4.23 7.06 -1.54
C ARG A 60 3.42 5.79 -1.82
N GLN A 61 3.83 4.69 -1.22
CA GLN A 61 3.12 3.41 -1.26
C GLN A 61 2.02 3.40 -0.21
N VAL A 62 0.76 3.41 -0.65
CA VAL A 62 -0.40 3.63 0.22
C VAL A 62 -1.24 2.36 0.43
N GLY A 63 -0.60 1.29 0.72
CA GLY A 63 -1.20 0.02 1.12
C GLY A 63 -0.63 -1.17 0.39
N ASP A 64 -0.39 -2.23 1.13
CA ASP A 64 -0.01 -3.53 0.60
C ASP A 64 -0.55 -4.69 1.48
N SER A 65 -0.31 -5.92 1.05
CA SER A 65 -0.80 -7.12 1.76
C SER A 65 0.17 -7.66 2.82
N GLY A 66 1.16 -6.89 3.23
CA GLY A 66 2.16 -7.35 4.19
C GLY A 66 3.21 -6.29 4.47
N PHE A 67 4.48 -6.70 4.44
CA PHE A 67 5.65 -5.85 4.61
C PHE A 67 6.36 -5.53 3.30
N ILE A 68 5.72 -5.72 2.15
CA ILE A 68 6.36 -5.63 0.83
C ILE A 68 6.99 -4.26 0.62
N ALA A 69 6.22 -3.19 0.84
CA ALA A 69 6.71 -1.83 0.64
C ALA A 69 7.78 -1.42 1.67
N ILE A 70 7.60 -1.82 2.92
CA ILE A 70 8.55 -1.55 4.00
C ILE A 70 9.87 -2.27 3.72
N SER A 71 9.82 -3.56 3.39
CA SER A 71 11.01 -4.36 3.04
C SER A 71 11.72 -3.84 1.78
N LEU A 72 10.95 -3.44 0.77
CA LEU A 72 11.50 -2.88 -0.46
C LEU A 72 12.18 -1.52 -0.21
N ARG A 73 11.56 -0.63 0.59
CA ARG A 73 12.15 0.63 1.04
C ARG A 73 13.51 0.40 1.70
N ASP A 74 13.53 -0.53 2.64
CA ASP A 74 14.72 -0.83 3.43
C ASP A 74 15.82 -1.47 2.57
N ALA A 75 15.45 -2.39 1.64
CA ALA A 75 16.37 -2.96 0.67
C ALA A 75 16.98 -1.90 -0.27
N ILE A 76 16.17 -0.94 -0.75
CA ILE A 76 16.68 0.18 -1.56
C ILE A 76 17.61 1.06 -0.73
N LYS A 77 17.25 1.38 0.50
CA LYS A 77 18.08 2.19 1.41
C LYS A 77 19.43 1.53 1.71
N ASN A 78 19.45 0.20 1.81
CA ASN A 78 20.67 -0.56 2.07
C ASN A 78 21.50 -0.85 0.81
N GLY A 79 20.97 -0.55 -0.38
CA GLY A 79 21.64 -0.84 -1.66
C GLY A 79 21.42 -2.26 -2.19
N ASP A 80 20.55 -3.04 -1.56
CA ASP A 80 20.22 -4.42 -1.99
C ASP A 80 19.25 -4.43 -3.20
N ALA A 81 18.56 -3.30 -3.45
CA ALA A 81 17.67 -3.13 -4.58
C ALA A 81 17.82 -1.72 -5.17
N VAL A 82 17.39 -1.56 -6.44
CA VAL A 82 17.37 -0.26 -7.12
C VAL A 82 15.92 0.19 -7.32
N GLY A 83 15.61 1.41 -6.87
CA GLY A 83 14.29 1.99 -6.99
C GLY A 83 14.23 3.43 -6.46
N PRO A 84 13.04 4.05 -6.48
CA PRO A 84 12.83 5.38 -5.94
C PRO A 84 12.91 5.40 -4.41
N ARG A 85 12.96 6.59 -3.82
CA ARG A 85 12.70 6.76 -2.38
C ARG A 85 11.24 6.41 -2.11
N ILE A 86 10.99 5.52 -1.15
CA ILE A 86 9.64 5.04 -0.82
C ILE A 86 9.23 5.56 0.56
N PHE A 87 8.02 6.14 0.65
CA PHE A 87 7.29 6.33 1.91
C PHE A 87 6.22 5.25 1.97
N ALA A 88 6.36 4.32 2.91
CA ALA A 88 5.55 3.11 3.00
C ALA A 88 4.52 3.22 4.11
N ALA A 89 3.23 3.07 3.79
CA ALA A 89 2.16 3.00 4.78
C ALA A 89 1.93 1.58 5.34
N GLY A 90 2.50 0.55 4.71
CA GLY A 90 2.20 -0.83 5.06
C GLY A 90 0.75 -1.21 4.76
N LYS A 91 0.13 -2.03 5.60
CA LYS A 91 -1.28 -2.40 5.44
C LYS A 91 -2.19 -1.19 5.70
N SER A 92 -3.16 -0.96 4.82
CA SER A 92 -4.19 0.06 5.03
C SER A 92 -5.07 -0.30 6.23
N LEU A 93 -5.65 0.71 6.88
CA LEU A 93 -6.73 0.54 7.84
C LEU A 93 -8.08 0.71 7.13
N ALA A 94 -8.99 -0.23 7.37
CA ALA A 94 -10.36 -0.25 6.88
C ALA A 94 -11.31 -0.70 7.98
N THR A 95 -12.57 -0.36 7.88
CA THR A 95 -13.61 -0.98 8.72
C THR A 95 -14.02 -2.33 8.16
N THR A 96 -14.68 -3.17 8.95
CA THR A 96 -15.26 -4.44 8.48
C THR A 96 -16.13 -4.20 7.24
N GLY A 97 -15.85 -4.95 6.17
CA GLY A 97 -16.52 -4.80 4.87
C GLY A 97 -16.11 -3.53 4.09
N GLY A 98 -15.19 -2.74 4.62
CA GLY A 98 -14.67 -1.55 3.96
C GLY A 98 -13.77 -1.87 2.75
N HIS A 99 -13.37 -0.83 2.00
CA HIS A 99 -12.63 -0.98 0.75
C HIS A 99 -11.36 -1.86 0.85
N ALA A 100 -10.59 -1.70 1.92
CA ALA A 100 -9.34 -2.44 2.12
C ALA A 100 -9.48 -3.63 3.11
N ASP A 101 -10.69 -4.08 3.43
CA ASP A 101 -10.87 -5.30 4.20
C ASP A 101 -10.39 -6.51 3.38
N PRO A 102 -9.35 -7.23 3.83
CA PRO A 102 -8.75 -8.32 3.08
C PRO A 102 -9.66 -9.56 2.99
N THR A 103 -10.76 -9.60 3.73
CA THR A 103 -11.71 -10.73 3.74
C THR A 103 -12.88 -10.54 2.79
N ASN A 104 -13.01 -9.37 2.17
CA ASN A 104 -14.07 -9.10 1.20
C ASN A 104 -14.09 -10.12 0.06
N GLY A 105 -15.26 -10.72 -0.17
CA GLY A 105 -15.47 -11.70 -1.24
C GLY A 105 -14.95 -13.11 -0.93
N ARG A 106 -14.46 -13.37 0.28
CA ARG A 106 -14.10 -14.72 0.71
C ARG A 106 -15.33 -15.48 1.21
N ALA A 107 -15.33 -16.80 1.04
CA ALA A 107 -16.38 -17.64 1.59
C ALA A 107 -16.31 -17.66 3.11
N PHE A 108 -17.47 -17.75 3.77
CA PHE A 108 -17.54 -17.88 5.22
C PHE A 108 -16.79 -19.16 5.68
N GLY A 109 -15.87 -18.99 6.61
CA GLY A 109 -15.01 -20.08 7.11
C GLY A 109 -13.64 -20.18 6.44
N ASP A 110 -13.42 -19.50 5.31
CA ASP A 110 -12.12 -19.52 4.60
C ASP A 110 -11.13 -18.47 5.11
N TYR A 111 -11.46 -17.76 6.18
CA TYR A 111 -10.59 -16.71 6.74
C TYR A 111 -10.68 -16.67 8.27
N VAL A 112 -9.60 -16.23 8.88
CA VAL A 112 -9.60 -15.81 10.29
C VAL A 112 -10.29 -14.45 10.37
N TYR A 113 -11.09 -14.22 11.41
CA TYR A 113 -11.69 -12.91 11.64
C TYR A 113 -10.62 -11.83 11.61
N PRO A 114 -10.80 -10.78 10.80
CA PRO A 114 -9.82 -9.72 10.69
C PRO A 114 -9.77 -8.89 11.99
N ASP A 115 -8.61 -8.31 12.24
CA ASP A 115 -8.26 -7.58 13.45
C ASP A 115 -7.42 -6.34 13.11
N PRO A 116 -7.05 -5.49 14.08
CA PRO A 116 -6.19 -4.35 13.84
C PRO A 116 -4.80 -4.70 13.27
N GLU A 117 -4.27 -5.91 13.51
CA GLU A 117 -3.01 -6.36 12.91
C GLU A 117 -3.18 -6.61 11.40
N SER A 118 -4.28 -7.21 10.99
CA SER A 118 -4.62 -7.42 9.58
C SER A 118 -5.02 -6.12 8.86
N GLY A 119 -5.35 -5.07 9.60
CA GLY A 119 -5.74 -3.76 9.10
C GLY A 119 -7.24 -3.49 9.16
N VAL A 120 -8.03 -4.34 9.84
CA VAL A 120 -9.47 -4.09 10.03
C VAL A 120 -9.70 -3.56 11.44
N VAL A 121 -10.36 -2.41 11.51
CA VAL A 121 -10.60 -1.66 12.76
C VAL A 121 -12.04 -1.18 12.82
N ASN A 122 -12.66 -1.31 13.99
CA ASN A 122 -14.03 -0.87 14.26
C ASN A 122 -14.05 -0.11 15.58
N GLY A 123 -14.43 1.14 15.49
CA GLY A 123 -14.43 2.06 16.63
C GLY A 123 -13.04 2.62 16.98
N PRO A 124 -12.99 3.73 17.72
CA PRO A 124 -11.75 4.49 17.99
C PRO A 124 -10.65 3.68 18.66
N TYR A 125 -10.99 2.75 19.56
CA TYR A 125 -9.98 1.96 20.28
C TYR A 125 -9.23 0.99 19.38
N GLU A 126 -9.92 0.34 18.43
CA GLU A 126 -9.27 -0.52 17.46
C GLU A 126 -8.46 0.31 16.43
N VAL A 127 -8.92 1.51 16.10
CA VAL A 127 -8.14 2.46 15.28
C VAL A 127 -6.82 2.79 15.97
N PHE A 128 -6.83 3.13 17.28
CA PHE A 128 -5.59 3.35 18.04
C PHE A 128 -4.67 2.12 18.01
N ALA A 129 -5.24 0.92 18.16
CA ALA A 129 -4.45 -0.32 18.09
C ALA A 129 -3.84 -0.50 16.68
N GLY A 130 -4.62 -0.27 15.64
CA GLY A 130 -4.17 -0.36 14.25
C GLY A 130 -3.06 0.64 13.92
N VAL A 131 -3.18 1.89 14.37
CA VAL A 131 -2.15 2.93 14.19
C VAL A 131 -0.84 2.53 14.89
N ARG A 132 -0.93 2.07 16.14
CA ARG A 132 0.25 1.61 16.89
C ARG A 132 0.91 0.38 16.25
N GLN A 133 0.08 -0.51 15.68
CA GLN A 133 0.61 -1.66 14.93
C GLN A 133 1.37 -1.20 13.68
N ARG A 134 0.85 -0.24 12.90
CA ARG A 134 1.58 0.34 11.75
C ARG A 134 2.89 0.99 12.17
N TYR A 135 2.90 1.72 13.28
CA TYR A 135 4.15 2.26 13.83
C TYR A 135 5.16 1.15 14.17
N LYS A 136 4.70 0.10 14.87
CA LYS A 136 5.53 -1.08 15.20
C LYS A 136 6.05 -1.78 13.94
N ASP A 137 5.24 -1.84 12.89
CA ASP A 137 5.59 -2.44 11.59
C ASP A 137 6.66 -1.62 10.84
N GLY A 138 6.95 -0.39 11.28
CA GLY A 138 7.92 0.50 10.64
C GLY A 138 7.34 1.32 9.48
N ALA A 139 6.02 1.54 9.46
CA ALA A 139 5.38 2.39 8.45
C ALA A 139 5.79 3.87 8.63
N ASP A 140 5.92 4.59 7.51
CA ASP A 140 6.22 6.03 7.47
C ASP A 140 4.97 6.90 7.61
N GLY A 141 3.79 6.31 7.51
CA GLY A 141 2.50 6.97 7.62
C GLY A 141 1.35 5.98 7.67
N ILE A 142 0.15 6.49 7.93
CA ILE A 142 -1.06 5.69 8.02
C ILE A 142 -1.93 5.89 6.77
N LYS A 143 -2.33 4.81 6.14
CA LYS A 143 -3.37 4.82 5.10
C LYS A 143 -4.68 4.34 5.68
N ILE A 144 -5.72 5.13 5.50
CA ILE A 144 -7.12 4.73 5.79
C ILE A 144 -7.95 4.73 4.51
N THR A 145 -8.96 3.88 4.45
CA THR A 145 -9.93 3.84 3.36
C THR A 145 -11.30 4.24 3.89
N VAL A 146 -11.61 5.53 3.75
CA VAL A 146 -12.80 6.15 4.38
C VAL A 146 -14.07 6.06 3.55
N THR A 147 -13.96 5.65 2.29
CA THR A 147 -15.09 5.41 1.37
C THR A 147 -14.85 4.12 0.60
N GLY A 148 -15.85 3.65 -0.13
CA GLY A 148 -15.65 2.61 -1.14
C GLY A 148 -14.71 3.06 -2.25
N GLY A 149 -14.36 2.17 -3.14
CA GLY A 149 -13.54 2.44 -4.31
C GLY A 149 -14.03 1.64 -5.52
N VAL A 150 -13.62 2.05 -6.71
CA VAL A 150 -14.03 1.41 -7.98
C VAL A 150 -13.73 -0.10 -7.99
N MET A 151 -12.67 -0.52 -7.33
CA MET A 151 -12.24 -1.92 -7.25
C MET A 151 -12.81 -2.67 -6.05
N SER A 152 -13.57 -2.01 -5.15
CA SER A 152 -14.14 -2.66 -3.97
C SER A 152 -15.41 -3.42 -4.30
N LEU A 153 -15.70 -4.44 -3.48
CA LEU A 153 -16.97 -5.16 -3.52
C LEU A 153 -18.10 -4.42 -2.78
N ALA A 154 -17.81 -3.24 -2.22
CA ALA A 154 -18.80 -2.40 -1.57
C ALA A 154 -19.89 -1.97 -2.57
N LYS A 155 -21.16 -1.94 -2.12
CA LYS A 155 -22.31 -1.61 -2.97
C LYS A 155 -22.30 -0.17 -3.48
N SER A 156 -21.63 0.73 -2.79
CA SER A 156 -21.49 2.14 -3.16
C SER A 156 -20.08 2.63 -2.87
N GLY A 157 -19.48 3.34 -3.84
CA GLY A 157 -18.21 4.02 -3.68
C GLY A 157 -18.29 5.29 -2.82
N ASP A 158 -19.47 5.85 -2.64
CA ASP A 158 -19.67 7.19 -2.06
C ASP A 158 -19.98 7.14 -0.55
N ASN A 159 -20.38 5.98 -0.04
CA ASN A 159 -20.75 5.86 1.37
C ASN A 159 -19.52 5.94 2.28
N PRO A 160 -19.58 6.74 3.35
CA PRO A 160 -18.52 6.77 4.34
C PRO A 160 -18.40 5.40 5.03
N GLN A 161 -17.18 4.96 5.19
CA GLN A 161 -16.84 3.67 5.84
C GLN A 161 -16.19 3.87 7.20
N PHE A 162 -15.83 5.10 7.52
CA PHE A 162 -15.36 5.53 8.83
C PHE A 162 -16.34 6.53 9.43
N THR A 163 -16.57 6.45 10.73
CA THR A 163 -17.20 7.53 11.48
C THR A 163 -16.21 8.68 11.67
N GLN A 164 -16.72 9.86 12.03
CA GLN A 164 -15.83 10.99 12.34
C GLN A 164 -14.93 10.70 13.56
N GLU A 165 -15.44 9.95 14.54
CA GLU A 165 -14.68 9.56 15.73
C GLU A 165 -13.52 8.63 15.39
N GLU A 166 -13.75 7.64 14.52
CA GLU A 166 -12.71 6.76 14.01
C GLU A 166 -11.67 7.52 13.20
N ALA A 167 -12.09 8.42 12.32
CA ALA A 167 -11.18 9.25 11.54
C ALA A 167 -10.31 10.16 12.44
N ASN A 168 -10.90 10.73 13.50
CA ASN A 168 -10.17 11.53 14.48
C ASN A 168 -9.16 10.69 15.30
N ALA A 169 -9.44 9.41 15.49
CA ALA A 169 -8.57 8.51 16.23
C ALA A 169 -7.29 8.10 15.46
N VAL A 170 -7.22 8.40 14.16
CA VAL A 170 -6.01 8.14 13.34
C VAL A 170 -4.93 9.19 13.58
N VAL A 171 -5.32 10.41 13.93
CA VAL A 171 -4.43 11.59 14.10
C VAL A 171 -3.96 11.70 15.54
#